data_edabbeea3401e4fb18ecc060e42482a2
#
_entry.id   edabbeea3401e4fb18ecc060e42482a2
#
_cell.length_a   1.000
_cell.length_b   1.000
_cell.length_c   1.000
_cell.angle_alpha   90.00
_cell.angle_beta   90.00
_cell.angle_gamma   90.00
#
_symmetry.space_group_name_H-M   'P 1'
#
loop_
_entity.id
_entity.type
_entity.pdbx_description
1 polymer ?
#
loop_
_entity_poly.entity_id
_entity_poly.type
_entity_poly.pdbx_seq_one_letter_code
_entity_poly.pdbx_strand_id
1 'polypeptide(L)'
;MEENEVIEEMTDSLDSELLSAIEKKVKELKASHPDKKVIFPIVIDGNPDFGEKEHYIGYFCQPSFKIFSKYLTAAQKDQAVAMKTLANDCFVDGDKELVTDDSLFLFGLMGQLSKIIEMRHGRLVNLSKPGK
;
A
#
# COMPACT_ATOMS: atom_id res chain seq x y z
N MET A 1 0.33 -24.66 2.75
CA MET A 1 -0.02 -24.72 4.16
C MET A 1 0.72 -23.69 4.98
N GLU A 2 2.03 -23.63 4.82
CA GLU A 2 2.83 -22.64 5.56
C GLU A 2 2.42 -21.22 5.24
N GLU A 3 2.13 -20.97 3.98
CA GLU A 3 1.69 -19.66 3.54
C GLU A 3 0.38 -19.26 4.21
N ASN A 4 -0.56 -20.21 4.33
CA ASN A 4 -1.83 -19.95 4.99
C ASN A 4 -1.65 -19.72 6.48
N GLU A 5 -0.72 -20.43 7.10
CA GLU A 5 -0.43 -20.25 8.51
C GLU A 5 0.12 -18.86 8.80
N VAL A 6 1.01 -18.37 7.93
CA VAL A 6 1.57 -17.03 8.08
C VAL A 6 0.48 -15.97 7.93
N ILE A 7 -0.41 -16.14 6.96
CA ILE A 7 -1.52 -15.21 6.75
C ILE A 7 -2.45 -15.22 7.96
N GLU A 8 -2.75 -16.39 8.50
CA GLU A 8 -3.59 -16.49 9.70
C GLU A 8 -2.97 -15.81 10.89
N GLU A 9 -1.66 -15.98 11.09
CA GLU A 9 -0.96 -15.34 12.19
C GLU A 9 -1.02 -13.82 12.05
N MET A 10 -0.79 -13.30 10.85
CA MET A 10 -0.84 -11.86 10.61
C MET A 10 -2.25 -11.31 10.83
N THR A 11 -3.27 -12.07 10.42
CA THR A 11 -4.66 -11.67 10.63
C THR A 11 -5.05 -11.79 12.10
N ASP A 12 -4.61 -12.84 12.76
CA ASP A 12 -4.95 -13.08 14.16
C ASP A 12 -4.29 -12.06 15.10
N SER A 13 -3.23 -11.39 14.65
CA SER A 13 -2.61 -10.35 15.46
C SER A 13 -3.48 -9.10 15.57
N LEU A 14 -4.51 -9.00 14.72
CA LEU A 14 -5.45 -7.89 14.74
C LEU A 14 -6.77 -8.32 15.39
N ASP A 15 -7.32 -7.43 16.18
CA ASP A 15 -8.62 -7.60 16.80
C ASP A 15 -9.70 -7.75 15.71
N SER A 16 -10.65 -8.65 15.93
CA SER A 16 -11.75 -8.88 15.00
C SER A 16 -12.61 -7.62 14.83
N GLU A 17 -12.75 -6.82 15.88
CA GLU A 17 -13.47 -5.56 15.79
C GLU A 17 -12.73 -4.58 14.88
N LEU A 18 -11.40 -4.56 14.98
CA LEU A 18 -10.58 -3.71 14.13
C LEU A 18 -10.70 -4.13 12.67
N LEU A 19 -10.65 -5.44 12.40
CA LEU A 19 -10.81 -5.96 11.05
C LEU A 19 -12.18 -5.60 10.46
N SER A 20 -13.24 -5.71 11.27
CA SER A 20 -14.58 -5.34 10.82
C SER A 20 -14.67 -3.85 10.51
N ALA A 21 -14.05 -3.01 11.35
CA ALA A 21 -14.02 -1.57 11.12
C ALA A 21 -13.27 -1.24 9.84
N ILE A 22 -12.16 -1.93 9.58
CA ILE A 22 -11.38 -1.73 8.35
C ILE A 22 -12.20 -2.11 7.12
N GLU A 23 -12.88 -3.26 7.15
CA GLU A 23 -13.72 -3.69 6.04
C GLU A 23 -14.83 -2.70 5.74
N LYS A 24 -15.48 -2.20 6.80
CA LYS A 24 -16.54 -1.21 6.66
C LYS A 24 -15.99 0.07 6.04
N LYS A 25 -14.83 0.52 6.50
CA LYS A 25 -14.22 1.74 5.98
C LYS A 25 -13.84 1.60 4.51
N VAL A 26 -13.33 0.44 4.10
CA VAL A 26 -13.01 0.18 2.71
C VAL A 26 -14.26 0.30 1.84
N LYS A 27 -15.38 -0.26 2.29
CA LYS A 27 -16.64 -0.16 1.55
C LYS A 27 -17.11 1.28 1.41
N GLU A 28 -17.00 2.05 2.50
CA GLU A 28 -17.37 3.46 2.48
C GLU A 28 -16.50 4.26 1.51
N LEU A 29 -15.18 3.99 1.53
CA LEU A 29 -14.25 4.69 0.66
C LEU A 29 -14.46 4.35 -0.80
N LYS A 30 -14.76 3.10 -1.12
CA LYS A 30 -15.08 2.71 -2.50
C LYS A 30 -16.33 3.41 -3.00
N ALA A 31 -17.32 3.58 -2.14
CA ALA A 31 -18.55 4.29 -2.50
C ALA A 31 -18.28 5.78 -2.73
N SER A 32 -17.38 6.37 -1.94
CA SER A 32 -17.02 7.79 -2.06
C SER A 32 -16.06 8.06 -3.20
N HIS A 33 -15.29 7.04 -3.62
CA HIS A 33 -14.26 7.17 -4.65
C HIS A 33 -14.50 6.13 -5.75
N PRO A 34 -15.53 6.32 -6.58
CA PRO A 34 -15.87 5.32 -7.60
C PRO A 34 -14.79 5.14 -8.65
N ASP A 35 -13.89 6.11 -8.79
CA ASP A 35 -12.74 6.02 -9.68
C ASP A 35 -11.65 5.07 -9.16
N LYS A 36 -11.69 4.75 -7.87
CA LYS A 36 -10.74 3.84 -7.23
C LYS A 36 -11.34 2.44 -7.19
N LYS A 37 -10.92 1.58 -8.10
CA LYS A 37 -11.48 0.22 -8.17
C LYS A 37 -11.15 -0.62 -6.95
N VAL A 38 -9.96 -0.44 -6.41
CA VAL A 38 -9.51 -1.20 -5.24
C VAL A 38 -8.90 -0.24 -4.23
N ILE A 39 -9.29 -0.39 -2.99
CA ILE A 39 -8.73 0.34 -1.86
C ILE A 39 -8.03 -0.68 -0.98
N PHE A 40 -6.75 -0.44 -0.69
CA PHE A 40 -5.93 -1.34 0.12
C PHE A 40 -5.75 -0.76 1.53
N PRO A 41 -6.23 -1.45 2.57
CA PRO A 41 -5.90 -1.04 3.93
C PRO A 41 -4.51 -1.53 4.30
N ILE A 42 -3.71 -0.67 4.90
CA ILE A 42 -2.39 -1.02 5.39
C ILE A 42 -2.32 -0.64 6.86
N VAL A 43 -1.91 -1.59 7.69
CA VAL A 43 -1.76 -1.38 9.12
C VAL A 43 -0.26 -1.38 9.44
N ILE A 44 0.20 -0.34 10.10
CA ILE A 44 1.59 -0.23 10.55
C ILE A 44 1.57 -0.18 12.07
N ASP A 45 2.35 -1.05 12.69
CA ASP A 45 2.41 -1.11 14.14
C ASP A 45 3.24 0.05 14.68
N GLY A 46 2.70 0.71 15.70
CA GLY A 46 3.43 1.72 16.43
C GLY A 46 4.05 1.12 17.69
N ASN A 47 4.81 1.93 18.39
CA ASN A 47 5.42 1.54 19.65
C ASN A 47 4.89 2.43 20.76
N PRO A 48 3.96 1.92 21.60
CA PRO A 48 3.43 2.72 22.71
C PRO A 48 4.46 3.23 23.70
N ASP A 49 5.60 2.54 23.80
CA ASP A 49 6.70 2.98 24.67
C ASP A 49 7.28 4.31 24.21
N PHE A 50 7.09 4.66 22.95
CA PHE A 50 7.52 5.94 22.40
C PHE A 50 6.36 6.93 22.25
N GLY A 51 5.23 6.66 22.89
CA GLY A 51 4.07 7.53 22.82
C GLY A 51 3.24 7.38 21.55
N GLU A 52 3.46 6.31 20.81
CA GLU A 52 2.73 6.04 19.58
C GLU A 52 1.50 5.18 19.86
N LYS A 53 0.56 5.19 18.93
CA LYS A 53 -0.58 4.28 19.00
C LYS A 53 -0.10 2.86 18.70
N GLU A 54 -0.89 1.86 19.11
CA GLU A 54 -0.58 0.47 18.78
C GLU A 54 -0.60 0.23 17.28
N HIS A 55 -1.59 0.82 16.60
CA HIS A 55 -1.78 0.62 15.16
C HIS A 55 -2.07 1.93 14.49
N TYR A 56 -1.47 2.11 13.33
CA TYR A 56 -1.78 3.20 12.40
C TYR A 56 -2.35 2.58 11.14
N ILE A 57 -3.44 3.11 10.64
CA ILE A 57 -4.14 2.54 9.50
C ILE A 57 -4.24 3.57 8.39
N GLY A 58 -3.80 3.18 7.20
CA GLY A 58 -3.95 4.00 6.02
C GLY A 58 -4.65 3.23 4.92
N TYR A 59 -5.40 3.93 4.10
CA TYR A 59 -6.12 3.35 2.96
C TYR A 59 -5.53 3.93 1.70
N PHE A 60 -5.07 3.05 0.81
CA PHE A 60 -4.28 3.42 -0.35
C PHE A 60 -4.87 2.85 -1.63
N CYS A 61 -4.62 3.53 -2.74
CA CYS A 61 -4.99 3.02 -4.06
C CYS A 61 -3.72 2.75 -4.85
N GLN A 62 -3.85 2.01 -5.96
CA GLN A 62 -2.71 1.84 -6.86
C GLN A 62 -2.39 3.16 -7.53
N PRO A 63 -1.11 3.46 -7.75
CA PRO A 63 -0.75 4.68 -8.45
C PRO A 63 -1.14 4.58 -9.93
N SER A 64 -1.56 5.72 -10.47
CA SER A 64 -1.76 5.84 -11.91
C SER A 64 -0.39 5.81 -12.60
N PHE A 65 -0.41 5.66 -13.93
CA PHE A 65 0.84 5.73 -14.71
C PHE A 65 1.58 7.04 -14.44
N LYS A 66 0.86 8.15 -14.39
CA LYS A 66 1.45 9.46 -14.15
C LYS A 66 2.15 9.52 -12.79
N ILE A 67 1.50 9.04 -11.75
CA ILE A 67 2.05 9.03 -10.40
C ILE A 67 3.27 8.11 -10.32
N PHE A 68 3.16 6.92 -10.88
CA PHE A 68 4.26 5.95 -10.84
C PHE A 68 5.47 6.42 -11.64
N SER A 69 5.23 7.04 -12.79
CA SER A 69 6.29 7.62 -13.62
C SER A 69 7.03 8.74 -12.86
N LYS A 70 6.28 9.58 -12.17
CA LYS A 70 6.83 10.65 -11.34
C LYS A 70 7.71 10.06 -10.22
N TYR A 71 7.26 8.97 -9.62
CA TYR A 71 8.03 8.27 -8.59
C TYR A 71 9.36 7.75 -9.15
N LEU A 72 9.32 7.08 -10.30
CA LEU A 72 10.53 6.53 -10.91
C LEU A 72 11.56 7.61 -11.21
N THR A 73 11.11 8.75 -11.69
CA THR A 73 12.00 9.88 -11.99
C THR A 73 12.60 10.45 -10.71
N ALA A 74 11.77 10.66 -9.69
CA ALA A 74 12.22 11.22 -8.42
C ALA A 74 13.17 10.25 -7.69
N ALA A 75 12.96 8.95 -7.83
CA ALA A 75 13.78 7.95 -7.14
C ALA A 75 15.22 7.94 -7.62
N GLN A 76 15.48 8.42 -8.84
CA GLN A 76 16.83 8.53 -9.37
C GLN A 76 17.62 9.61 -8.64
N LYS A 77 16.96 10.59 -8.08
CA LYS A 77 17.61 11.70 -7.38
C LYS A 77 17.63 11.49 -5.88
N ASP A 78 16.49 11.13 -5.30
CA ASP A 78 16.36 10.95 -3.87
C ASP A 78 15.25 9.94 -3.60
N GLN A 79 15.67 8.72 -3.29
CA GLN A 79 14.73 7.63 -3.10
C GLN A 79 13.80 7.84 -1.90
N ALA A 80 14.29 8.40 -0.82
CA ALA A 80 13.47 8.63 0.36
C ALA A 80 12.35 9.64 0.07
N VAL A 81 12.69 10.71 -0.62
CA VAL A 81 11.70 11.72 -1.02
C VAL A 81 10.69 11.12 -2.00
N ALA A 82 11.18 10.31 -2.94
CA ALA A 82 10.30 9.66 -3.91
C ALA A 82 9.30 8.73 -3.23
N MET A 83 9.77 7.96 -2.24
CA MET A 83 8.91 7.05 -1.47
C MET A 83 7.83 7.82 -0.73
N LYS A 84 8.21 8.90 -0.09
CA LYS A 84 7.27 9.75 0.66
C LYS A 84 6.21 10.34 -0.28
N THR A 85 6.64 10.82 -1.43
CA THR A 85 5.74 11.39 -2.42
C THR A 85 4.77 10.34 -2.95
N LEU A 86 5.28 9.14 -3.26
CA LEU A 86 4.42 8.05 -3.75
C LEU A 86 3.37 7.67 -2.71
N ALA A 87 3.80 7.52 -1.45
CA ALA A 87 2.89 7.16 -0.38
C ALA A 87 1.79 8.22 -0.24
N ASN A 88 2.16 9.48 -0.28
CA ASN A 88 1.20 10.58 -0.16
C ASN A 88 0.23 10.61 -1.35
N ASP A 89 0.73 10.37 -2.55
CA ASP A 89 -0.11 10.39 -3.76
C ASP A 89 -1.09 9.23 -3.82
N CYS A 90 -0.74 8.10 -3.21
CA CYS A 90 -1.63 6.93 -3.17
C CYS A 90 -2.56 6.92 -1.96
N PHE A 91 -2.35 7.81 -1.00
CA PHE A 91 -3.13 7.88 0.23
C PHE A 91 -4.54 8.37 -0.05
N VAL A 92 -5.53 7.60 0.38
CA VAL A 92 -6.94 7.95 0.20
C VAL A 92 -7.52 8.52 1.50
N ASP A 93 -7.27 7.83 2.61
CA ASP A 93 -7.77 8.24 3.92
C ASP A 93 -7.03 7.47 5.01
N GLY A 94 -7.21 7.89 6.25
CA GLY A 94 -6.64 7.21 7.41
C GLY A 94 -5.74 8.09 8.23
N ASP A 95 -4.78 7.46 8.90
CA ASP A 95 -3.83 8.15 9.76
C ASP A 95 -2.78 8.86 8.93
N LYS A 96 -2.84 10.18 8.92
CA LYS A 96 -1.95 10.99 8.09
C LYS A 96 -0.50 10.93 8.51
N GLU A 97 -0.24 10.52 9.73
CA GLU A 97 1.12 10.35 10.24
C GLU A 97 1.94 9.41 9.36
N LEU A 98 1.25 8.45 8.71
CA LEU A 98 1.92 7.49 7.84
C LEU A 98 2.54 8.14 6.61
N VAL A 99 2.01 9.26 6.15
CA VAL A 99 2.44 9.87 4.89
C VAL A 99 2.96 11.31 5.02
N THR A 100 2.76 11.95 6.16
CA THR A 100 3.15 13.35 6.34
C THR A 100 4.32 13.54 7.31
N ASP A 101 4.56 12.54 8.16
CA ASP A 101 5.63 12.61 9.14
C ASP A 101 6.91 12.01 8.56
N ASP A 102 8.06 12.54 8.97
CA ASP A 102 9.37 12.00 8.58
C ASP A 102 9.80 10.87 9.52
N SER A 103 8.84 10.06 9.94
CA SER A 103 9.10 8.99 10.87
C SER A 103 9.48 7.69 10.16
N LEU A 104 9.84 6.72 10.97
CA LEU A 104 10.18 5.38 10.46
C LEU A 104 8.96 4.62 9.92
N PHE A 105 7.75 5.17 10.11
CA PHE A 105 6.54 4.56 9.54
C PHE A 105 6.66 4.41 8.03
N LEU A 106 7.33 5.35 7.39
CA LEU A 106 7.47 5.33 5.94
C LEU A 106 8.15 4.06 5.44
N PHE A 107 9.14 3.56 6.15
CA PHE A 107 9.84 2.35 5.74
C PHE A 107 8.94 1.12 5.82
N GLY A 108 8.17 0.99 6.90
CA GLY A 108 7.18 -0.09 7.01
C GLY A 108 6.09 0.04 5.97
N LEU A 109 5.62 1.27 5.75
CA LEU A 109 4.59 1.54 4.77
C LEU A 109 5.05 1.15 3.36
N MET A 110 6.27 1.50 2.99
CA MET A 110 6.76 1.20 1.64
C MET A 110 6.90 -0.31 1.40
N GLY A 111 7.26 -1.06 2.44
CA GLY A 111 7.30 -2.51 2.35
C GLY A 111 5.95 -3.11 1.99
N GLN A 112 4.87 -2.54 2.51
CA GLN A 112 3.52 -3.00 2.19
C GLN A 112 3.00 -2.39 0.89
N LEU A 113 3.29 -1.11 0.66
CA LEU A 113 2.80 -0.42 -0.53
C LEU A 113 3.36 -1.05 -1.81
N SER A 114 4.60 -1.51 -1.79
CA SER A 114 5.18 -2.17 -2.95
C SER A 114 4.44 -3.45 -3.34
N LYS A 115 3.74 -4.07 -2.40
CA LYS A 115 2.96 -5.28 -2.68
C LYS A 115 1.68 -5.01 -3.47
N ILE A 116 1.15 -3.79 -3.37
CA ILE A 116 -0.08 -3.45 -4.07
C ILE A 116 0.17 -2.86 -5.45
N ILE A 117 1.43 -2.53 -5.76
CA ILE A 117 1.80 -2.04 -7.08
C ILE A 117 1.97 -3.25 -7.98
N GLU A 118 0.95 -3.52 -8.79
CA GLU A 118 0.96 -4.67 -9.68
C GLU A 118 1.36 -4.26 -11.09
N MET A 119 2.37 -4.97 -11.61
CA MET A 119 2.76 -4.82 -13.00
C MET A 119 2.08 -5.91 -13.81
N ARG A 120 1.64 -5.55 -15.01
CA ARG A 120 1.07 -6.54 -15.93
C ARG A 120 2.20 -7.19 -16.70
N HIS A 121 2.10 -8.50 -16.87
CA HIS A 121 3.06 -9.25 -17.66
C HIS A 121 2.75 -9.08 -19.14
N GLY A 122 3.79 -8.76 -19.90
CA GLY A 122 3.66 -8.72 -21.34
C GLY A 122 4.55 -9.78 -21.95
N ARG A 123 4.23 -10.18 -23.15
CA ARG A 123 5.08 -11.05 -23.92
C ARG A 123 5.04 -10.65 -25.37
N LEU A 124 6.19 -10.75 -26.01
CA LEU A 124 6.29 -10.50 -27.44
C LEU A 124 5.95 -11.77 -28.19
N VAL A 125 5.01 -11.67 -29.10
CA VAL A 125 4.69 -12.79 -29.99
C VAL A 125 5.43 -12.56 -31.29
N ASN A 126 6.37 -13.45 -31.60
CA ASN A 126 7.18 -13.35 -32.81
C ASN A 126 6.62 -14.26 -33.89
N LEU A 127 5.80 -13.70 -34.76
CA LEU A 127 5.16 -14.45 -35.84
C LEU A 127 6.07 -14.77 -37.00
N SER A 128 7.26 -14.14 -37.04
CA SER A 128 8.23 -14.41 -38.10
C SER A 128 9.06 -15.66 -37.85
N LYS A 129 8.90 -16.31 -36.72
CA LYS A 129 9.60 -17.54 -36.38
C LYS A 129 8.63 -18.63 -35.99
N PRO A 130 7.83 -19.11 -36.93
CA PRO A 130 6.88 -20.16 -36.61
C PRO A 130 7.61 -21.43 -36.20
N GLY A 131 6.96 -22.24 -35.38
CA GLY A 131 7.56 -23.47 -34.88
C GLY A 131 8.40 -23.29 -33.62
N LYS A 132 8.42 -22.09 -33.08
CA LYS A 132 9.15 -21.81 -31.82
C LYS A 132 8.21 -21.53 -30.65
#